data_86a1dc9f706d1ed63f793dfae2736c60
#
_entry.id   86a1dc9f706d1ed63f793dfae2736c60
#
_cell.length_a   1.000
_cell.length_b   1.000
_cell.length_c   1.000
_cell.angle_alpha   90.00
_cell.angle_beta   90.00
_cell.angle_gamma   90.00
#
_symmetry.space_group_name_H-M   'P 1'
#
loop_
_entity.id
_entity.type
_entity.pdbx_description
1 polymer ?
#
loop_
_entity_poly.entity_id
_entity_poly.type
_entity_poly.pdbx_seq_one_letter_code
_entity_poly.pdbx_strand_id
1 'polypeptide(L)'
;LSGSWNLGKEAFMKPLESVLTDARLRLSYGANGTLPSGYYSHLSLYSFGYNYNGGTGTVESSLGAPRLSWEKNNAFNLGVDFRLFKRFGVTFDYYNRKTTDLLLYKDISGTTGFSSELQNLGSMRNTGFELELRSSNLNLSNFSWNTTISLGHNKNTLLRYDGVQTQEVSGNWIHQVGYAYNMYYMAEYAGVDPKTGKAQYYTNELDAKGNYDRSLTTDHTKAKPRRIDDKPFDPVVTGGIINSITWGPVDLNFTLSYSLGGYLFDYAPGLHKDGNTEVLNLAIPKMYDINKMWKKEGDR
;
A
#
# COMPACT_ATOMS: atom_id res chain seq x y z
N LEU A 1 -18.16 8.36 -19.25
CA LEU A 1 -18.28 9.68 -19.85
C LEU A 1 -16.93 10.37 -19.76
N SER A 2 -16.46 10.95 -20.88
CA SER A 2 -15.22 11.73 -20.88
C SER A 2 -15.35 12.93 -21.80
N GLY A 3 -14.65 14.01 -21.46
CA GLY A 3 -14.54 15.22 -22.24
C GLY A 3 -13.10 15.74 -22.24
N SER A 4 -12.72 16.37 -23.33
CA SER A 4 -11.41 17.03 -23.46
C SER A 4 -11.61 18.38 -24.14
N TRP A 5 -11.08 19.42 -23.53
CA TRP A 5 -11.14 20.78 -24.06
C TRP A 5 -9.72 21.26 -24.41
N ASN A 6 -9.49 21.58 -25.65
CA ASN A 6 -8.22 22.13 -26.10
C ASN A 6 -8.21 23.65 -25.91
N LEU A 7 -7.82 24.09 -24.73
CA LEU A 7 -7.72 25.50 -24.35
C LEU A 7 -6.75 26.27 -25.24
N GLY A 8 -5.66 25.65 -25.68
CA GLY A 8 -4.64 26.30 -26.51
C GLY A 8 -5.14 26.77 -27.86
N LYS A 9 -6.31 26.28 -28.34
CA LYS A 9 -6.94 26.72 -29.58
C LYS A 9 -7.94 27.88 -29.42
N GLU A 10 -8.23 28.25 -28.17
CA GLU A 10 -9.20 29.28 -27.86
C GLU A 10 -8.64 30.69 -28.13
N ALA A 11 -9.50 31.61 -28.57
CA ALA A 11 -9.09 32.96 -28.91
C ALA A 11 -8.47 33.75 -27.74
N PHE A 12 -8.92 33.49 -26.52
CA PHE A 12 -8.41 34.14 -25.32
C PHE A 12 -6.99 33.65 -24.92
N MET A 13 -6.53 32.50 -25.47
CA MET A 13 -5.21 31.95 -25.22
C MET A 13 -4.14 32.47 -26.20
N LYS A 14 -4.54 33.10 -27.30
CA LYS A 14 -3.59 33.64 -28.31
C LYS A 14 -2.48 34.52 -27.74
N PRO A 15 -2.72 35.42 -26.76
CA PRO A 15 -1.66 36.23 -26.19
C PRO A 15 -0.55 35.41 -25.48
N LEU A 16 -0.88 34.19 -25.06
CA LEU A 16 0.01 33.28 -24.34
C LEU A 16 0.69 32.25 -25.26
N GLU A 17 0.37 32.22 -26.55
CA GLU A 17 0.83 31.19 -27.50
C GLU A 17 2.37 31.11 -27.61
N SER A 18 3.07 32.21 -27.38
CA SER A 18 4.54 32.23 -27.37
C SER A 18 5.15 31.44 -26.21
N VAL A 19 4.44 31.36 -25.06
CA VAL A 19 4.87 30.68 -23.85
C VAL A 19 4.17 29.32 -23.72
N LEU A 20 2.85 29.32 -23.89
CA LEU A 20 1.98 28.15 -23.72
C LEU A 20 1.54 27.67 -25.11
N THR A 21 2.29 26.72 -25.66
CA THR A 21 2.09 26.25 -27.03
C THR A 21 1.03 25.16 -27.14
N ASP A 22 0.66 24.53 -26.06
CA ASP A 22 -0.46 23.59 -25.96
C ASP A 22 -1.03 23.65 -24.55
N ALA A 23 -2.37 23.59 -24.46
CA ALA A 23 -3.07 23.51 -23.17
C ALA A 23 -4.35 22.71 -23.37
N ARG A 24 -4.51 21.65 -22.56
CA ARG A 24 -5.67 20.77 -22.63
C ARG A 24 -6.21 20.46 -21.24
N LEU A 25 -7.51 20.56 -21.09
CA LEU A 25 -8.24 20.10 -19.91
C LEU A 25 -8.91 18.76 -20.25
N ARG A 26 -8.78 17.79 -19.37
CA ARG A 26 -9.41 16.46 -19.47
C ARG A 26 -10.27 16.21 -18.25
N LEU A 27 -11.47 15.68 -18.47
CA LEU A 27 -12.39 15.28 -17.43
C LEU A 27 -12.96 13.92 -17.79
N SER A 28 -12.98 13.00 -16.85
CA SER A 28 -13.65 11.72 -17.04
C SER A 28 -14.33 11.23 -15.76
N TYR A 29 -15.45 10.58 -15.97
CA TYR A 29 -16.15 9.82 -14.93
C TYR A 29 -16.62 8.50 -15.53
N GLY A 30 -16.32 7.41 -14.84
CA GLY A 30 -16.67 6.07 -15.28
C GLY A 30 -16.91 5.13 -14.13
N ALA A 31 -17.63 4.06 -14.42
CA ALA A 31 -17.83 2.94 -13.52
C ALA A 31 -17.41 1.65 -14.24
N ASN A 32 -16.65 0.81 -13.53
CA ASN A 32 -16.27 -0.53 -13.98
C ASN A 32 -16.39 -1.52 -12.82
N GLY A 33 -16.45 -2.82 -13.15
CA GLY A 33 -16.54 -3.89 -12.18
C GLY A 33 -15.28 -4.74 -12.16
N THR A 34 -14.96 -5.27 -10.97
CA THR A 34 -13.94 -6.30 -10.79
C THR A 34 -14.65 -7.60 -10.39
N LEU A 35 -14.40 -8.66 -11.14
CA LEU A 35 -14.99 -9.97 -10.87
C LEU A 35 -14.25 -10.67 -9.71
N PRO A 36 -14.94 -11.56 -8.96
CA PRO A 36 -14.26 -12.48 -8.06
C PRO A 36 -13.16 -13.25 -8.79
N SER A 37 -12.04 -13.51 -8.13
CA SER A 37 -10.92 -14.25 -8.72
C SER A 37 -11.22 -15.72 -8.99
N GLY A 38 -12.16 -16.32 -8.26
CA GLY A 38 -12.59 -17.69 -8.43
C GLY A 38 -13.83 -17.81 -9.32
N TYR A 39 -13.75 -18.61 -10.38
CA TYR A 39 -14.89 -18.82 -11.30
C TYR A 39 -16.12 -19.43 -10.63
N TYR A 40 -15.93 -20.20 -9.57
CA TYR A 40 -16.98 -20.96 -8.89
C TYR A 40 -17.20 -20.52 -7.44
N SER A 41 -16.76 -19.30 -7.07
CA SER A 41 -16.88 -18.79 -5.70
C SER A 41 -18.32 -18.69 -5.20
N HIS A 42 -19.31 -18.72 -6.09
CA HIS A 42 -20.74 -18.73 -5.76
C HIS A 42 -21.28 -20.12 -5.42
N LEU A 43 -20.50 -21.19 -5.66
CA LEU A 43 -20.88 -22.59 -5.41
C LEU A 43 -20.08 -23.16 -4.25
N SER A 44 -20.70 -24.04 -3.49
CA SER A 44 -19.97 -24.92 -2.58
C SER A 44 -19.15 -25.92 -3.37
N LEU A 45 -17.88 -26.04 -3.03
CA LEU A 45 -16.95 -26.95 -3.67
C LEU A 45 -16.63 -28.12 -2.73
N TYR A 46 -16.35 -29.28 -3.31
CA TYR A 46 -16.03 -30.49 -2.58
C TYR A 46 -14.66 -31.01 -2.96
N SER A 47 -13.90 -31.46 -1.97
CA SER A 47 -12.62 -32.16 -2.15
C SER A 47 -12.82 -33.66 -1.93
N PHE A 48 -12.15 -34.46 -2.76
CA PHE A 48 -12.14 -35.90 -2.71
C PHE A 48 -10.84 -36.42 -2.11
N GLY A 49 -10.83 -37.72 -1.76
CA GLY A 49 -9.60 -38.39 -1.29
C GLY A 49 -9.45 -38.44 0.24
N TYR A 50 -10.46 -38.04 0.96
CA TYR A 50 -10.52 -38.24 2.41
C TYR A 50 -10.90 -39.69 2.74
N ASN A 51 -10.27 -40.24 3.77
CA ASN A 51 -10.59 -41.59 4.22
C ASN A 51 -11.75 -41.58 5.21
N TYR A 52 -12.82 -42.24 4.90
CA TYR A 52 -13.92 -42.50 5.83
C TYR A 52 -14.15 -44.01 5.94
N ASN A 53 -13.83 -44.59 7.09
CA ASN A 53 -13.97 -45.99 7.42
C ASN A 53 -13.43 -46.95 6.34
N GLY A 54 -12.22 -46.63 5.82
CA GLY A 54 -11.56 -47.44 4.76
C GLY A 54 -12.01 -47.20 3.33
N GLY A 55 -12.98 -46.31 3.11
CA GLY A 55 -13.45 -45.87 1.79
C GLY A 55 -13.09 -44.43 1.47
N THR A 56 -13.16 -44.08 0.17
CA THR A 56 -12.94 -42.69 -0.26
C THR A 56 -14.11 -41.81 0.17
N GLY A 57 -13.82 -40.82 1.01
CA GLY A 57 -14.77 -39.81 1.48
C GLY A 57 -14.66 -38.50 0.67
N THR A 58 -15.73 -37.72 0.77
CA THR A 58 -15.82 -36.36 0.19
C THR A 58 -16.11 -35.36 1.30
N VAL A 59 -15.43 -34.24 1.29
CA VAL A 59 -15.63 -33.15 2.26
C VAL A 59 -15.88 -31.84 1.50
N GLU A 60 -16.82 -31.05 1.97
CA GLU A 60 -17.02 -29.69 1.48
C GLU A 60 -15.76 -28.86 1.77
N SER A 61 -15.14 -28.30 0.74
CA SER A 61 -13.86 -27.58 0.83
C SER A 61 -14.03 -26.06 0.86
N SER A 62 -15.15 -25.55 0.39
CA SER A 62 -15.50 -24.15 0.45
C SER A 62 -17.00 -23.95 0.52
N LEU A 63 -17.41 -23.00 1.35
CA LEU A 63 -18.80 -22.56 1.42
C LEU A 63 -19.11 -21.70 0.20
N GLY A 64 -20.20 -22.00 -0.50
CA GLY A 64 -20.66 -21.21 -1.63
C GLY A 64 -21.24 -19.86 -1.19
N ALA A 65 -20.97 -18.82 -1.96
CA ALA A 65 -21.46 -17.46 -1.74
C ALA A 65 -22.48 -17.06 -2.85
N PRO A 66 -23.74 -17.55 -2.81
CA PRO A 66 -24.71 -17.41 -3.90
C PRO A 66 -25.14 -15.97 -4.17
N ARG A 67 -24.90 -15.05 -3.23
CA ARG A 67 -25.20 -13.61 -3.35
C ARG A 67 -23.99 -12.78 -3.78
N LEU A 68 -22.89 -13.44 -4.13
CA LEU A 68 -21.68 -12.76 -4.54
C LEU A 68 -21.89 -11.97 -5.83
N SER A 69 -21.44 -10.75 -5.83
CA SER A 69 -21.42 -9.87 -7.00
C SER A 69 -20.04 -9.30 -7.23
N TRP A 70 -19.84 -8.61 -8.33
CA TRP A 70 -18.59 -7.91 -8.62
C TRP A 70 -18.40 -6.67 -7.73
N GLU A 71 -17.14 -6.30 -7.48
CA GLU A 71 -16.81 -5.01 -6.92
C GLU A 71 -17.14 -3.91 -7.93
N LYS A 72 -17.62 -2.77 -7.45
CA LYS A 72 -17.95 -1.60 -8.28
C LYS A 72 -16.94 -0.49 -8.06
N ASN A 73 -16.23 -0.10 -9.11
CA ASN A 73 -15.29 0.99 -9.10
C ASN A 73 -15.88 2.21 -9.80
N ASN A 74 -16.10 3.29 -9.07
CA ASN A 74 -16.48 4.59 -9.61
C ASN A 74 -15.24 5.49 -9.59
N ALA A 75 -14.80 5.95 -10.75
CA ALA A 75 -13.60 6.74 -10.92
C ALA A 75 -13.93 8.12 -11.53
N PHE A 76 -13.53 9.16 -10.84
CA PHE A 76 -13.47 10.53 -11.34
C PHE A 76 -12.01 10.89 -11.58
N ASN A 77 -11.70 11.46 -12.77
CA ASN A 77 -10.38 11.97 -13.09
C ASN A 77 -10.48 13.36 -13.70
N LEU A 78 -9.58 14.24 -13.28
CA LEU A 78 -9.39 15.57 -13.81
C LEU A 78 -7.91 15.71 -14.19
N GLY A 79 -7.63 15.99 -15.46
CA GLY A 79 -6.27 16.12 -15.96
C GLY A 79 -6.05 17.45 -16.69
N VAL A 80 -4.83 17.95 -16.61
CA VAL A 80 -4.40 19.11 -17.39
C VAL A 80 -3.05 18.78 -18.05
N ASP A 81 -2.93 19.13 -19.32
CA ASP A 81 -1.71 19.00 -20.10
C ASP A 81 -1.29 20.38 -20.57
N PHE A 82 0.00 20.70 -20.38
CA PHE A 82 0.59 21.94 -20.83
C PHE A 82 1.86 21.68 -21.60
N ARG A 83 2.11 22.48 -22.63
CA ARG A 83 3.43 22.55 -23.28
C ARG A 83 3.94 23.99 -23.22
N LEU A 84 5.05 24.19 -22.54
CA LEU A 84 5.66 25.49 -22.34
C LEU A 84 6.91 25.64 -23.20
N PHE A 85 7.03 26.81 -23.86
CA PHE A 85 8.21 27.17 -24.68
C PHE A 85 8.57 26.11 -25.75
N LYS A 86 7.61 25.29 -26.20
CA LYS A 86 7.82 24.12 -27.08
C LYS A 86 8.79 23.06 -26.54
N ARG A 87 9.27 23.23 -25.31
CA ARG A 87 10.37 22.49 -24.70
C ARG A 87 9.96 21.67 -23.46
N PHE A 88 9.06 22.20 -22.65
CA PHE A 88 8.62 21.55 -21.44
C PHE A 88 7.18 21.07 -21.58
N GLY A 89 6.96 19.80 -21.34
CA GLY A 89 5.63 19.21 -21.21
C GLY A 89 5.31 18.99 -19.72
N VAL A 90 4.09 19.32 -19.31
CA VAL A 90 3.58 19.09 -17.97
C VAL A 90 2.25 18.39 -18.11
N THR A 91 2.11 17.23 -17.49
CA THR A 91 0.85 16.50 -17.33
C THR A 91 0.57 16.36 -15.87
N PHE A 92 -0.58 16.84 -15.43
CA PHE A 92 -1.06 16.68 -14.07
C PHE A 92 -2.42 16.01 -14.09
N ASP A 93 -2.60 14.95 -13.30
CA ASP A 93 -3.84 14.22 -13.14
C ASP A 93 -4.20 14.14 -11.66
N TYR A 94 -5.44 14.49 -11.34
CA TYR A 94 -6.07 14.23 -10.05
C TYR A 94 -7.12 13.15 -10.21
N TYR A 95 -7.18 12.20 -9.30
CA TYR A 95 -8.19 11.16 -9.32
C TYR A 95 -8.85 10.94 -7.96
N ASN A 96 -10.11 10.50 -8.01
CA ASN A 96 -10.86 10.00 -6.86
C ASN A 96 -11.61 8.73 -7.30
N ARG A 97 -11.17 7.59 -6.77
CA ARG A 97 -11.74 6.27 -7.07
C ARG A 97 -12.39 5.71 -5.81
N LYS A 98 -13.68 5.41 -5.90
CA LYS A 98 -14.41 4.75 -4.83
C LYS A 98 -14.78 3.35 -5.28
N THR A 99 -14.27 2.34 -4.56
CA THR A 99 -14.66 0.94 -4.72
C THR A 99 -15.69 0.59 -3.67
N THR A 100 -16.80 0.03 -4.09
CA THR A 100 -17.86 -0.51 -3.22
C THR A 100 -18.03 -1.99 -3.46
N ASP A 101 -18.69 -2.65 -2.52
CA ASP A 101 -18.95 -4.09 -2.59
C ASP A 101 -17.64 -4.89 -2.67
N LEU A 102 -16.62 -4.47 -1.91
CA LEU A 102 -15.32 -5.15 -1.84
C LEU A 102 -15.52 -6.62 -1.48
N LEU A 103 -14.82 -7.48 -2.20
CA LEU A 103 -14.79 -8.93 -1.98
C LEU A 103 -13.83 -9.26 -0.84
N LEU A 104 -14.38 -9.52 0.33
CA LEU A 104 -13.63 -9.79 1.55
C LEU A 104 -14.10 -11.10 2.18
N TYR A 105 -13.18 -11.81 2.83
CA TYR A 105 -13.52 -12.95 3.66
C TYR A 105 -14.05 -12.46 5.01
N LYS A 106 -15.27 -12.86 5.32
CA LYS A 106 -15.90 -12.62 6.62
C LYS A 106 -15.73 -13.84 7.49
N ASP A 107 -15.23 -13.64 8.71
CA ASP A 107 -15.19 -14.69 9.72
C ASP A 107 -16.61 -15.10 10.10
N ILE A 108 -16.85 -16.40 10.10
CA ILE A 108 -18.15 -17.00 10.45
C ILE A 108 -17.99 -17.99 11.60
N SER A 109 -19.12 -18.35 12.23
CA SER A 109 -19.08 -19.31 13.32
C SER A 109 -18.54 -20.66 12.86
N GLY A 110 -17.57 -21.22 13.59
CA GLY A 110 -17.01 -22.55 13.35
C GLY A 110 -18.05 -23.70 13.37
N THR A 111 -19.27 -23.44 13.88
CA THR A 111 -20.38 -24.41 13.83
C THR A 111 -20.84 -24.70 12.40
N THR A 112 -20.50 -23.85 11.43
CA THR A 112 -20.76 -24.08 10.00
C THR A 112 -19.78 -25.06 9.36
N GLY A 113 -18.70 -25.42 10.05
CA GLY A 113 -17.58 -26.21 9.50
C GLY A 113 -16.53 -25.37 8.76
N PHE A 114 -16.71 -24.06 8.65
CA PHE A 114 -15.80 -23.14 7.96
C PHE A 114 -15.39 -21.99 8.89
N SER A 115 -14.23 -21.43 8.63
CA SER A 115 -13.73 -20.26 9.38
C SER A 115 -14.19 -18.93 8.76
N SER A 116 -14.39 -18.88 7.45
CA SER A 116 -14.75 -17.66 6.74
C SER A 116 -15.56 -17.93 5.47
N GLU A 117 -16.28 -16.92 5.01
CA GLU A 117 -17.06 -16.89 3.78
C GLU A 117 -16.71 -15.64 2.96
N LEU A 118 -16.61 -15.76 1.64
CA LEU A 118 -16.39 -14.64 0.75
C LEU A 118 -17.69 -13.83 0.57
N GLN A 119 -17.66 -12.55 0.87
CA GLN A 119 -18.83 -11.67 0.78
C GLN A 119 -18.47 -10.29 0.20
N ASN A 120 -19.48 -9.55 -0.29
CA ASN A 120 -19.35 -8.15 -0.69
C ASN A 120 -19.58 -7.22 0.50
N LEU A 121 -18.53 -6.85 1.23
CA LEU A 121 -18.69 -6.26 2.57
C LEU A 121 -18.23 -4.82 2.71
N GLY A 122 -17.23 -4.42 1.99
CA GLY A 122 -16.52 -3.19 2.27
C GLY A 122 -16.71 -2.10 1.23
N SER A 123 -16.13 -0.95 1.54
CA SER A 123 -15.85 0.09 0.54
C SER A 123 -14.58 0.83 0.91
N MET A 124 -13.81 1.23 -0.10
CA MET A 124 -12.60 2.03 0.06
C MET A 124 -12.57 3.17 -0.96
N ARG A 125 -11.75 4.16 -0.67
CA ARG A 125 -11.46 5.28 -1.57
C ARG A 125 -9.97 5.41 -1.75
N ASN A 126 -9.56 5.63 -2.99
CA ASN A 126 -8.22 6.05 -3.37
C ASN A 126 -8.30 7.43 -3.99
N THR A 127 -7.62 8.40 -3.40
CA THR A 127 -7.56 9.77 -3.89
C THR A 127 -6.10 10.15 -4.03
N GLY A 128 -5.75 10.72 -5.17
CA GLY A 128 -4.35 11.06 -5.41
C GLY A 128 -4.15 11.96 -6.59
N PHE A 129 -2.89 12.24 -6.85
CA PHE A 129 -2.46 12.98 -8.01
C PHE A 129 -1.21 12.37 -8.63
N GLU A 130 -1.05 12.59 -9.92
CA GLU A 130 0.11 12.20 -10.69
C GLU A 130 0.62 13.43 -11.44
N LEU A 131 1.94 13.63 -11.46
CA LEU A 131 2.60 14.71 -12.17
C LEU A 131 3.67 14.10 -13.05
N GLU A 132 3.66 14.46 -14.32
CA GLU A 132 4.73 14.15 -15.25
C GLU A 132 5.29 15.44 -15.84
N LEU A 133 6.60 15.59 -15.75
CA LEU A 133 7.36 16.67 -16.33
C LEU A 133 8.29 16.12 -17.42
N ARG A 134 8.12 16.58 -18.63
CA ARG A 134 9.00 16.24 -19.75
C ARG A 134 9.81 17.46 -20.14
N SER A 135 11.11 17.29 -20.31
CA SER A 135 12.01 18.36 -20.73
C SER A 135 12.89 17.91 -21.90
N SER A 136 12.90 18.68 -22.97
CA SER A 136 13.94 18.58 -23.98
C SER A 136 15.09 19.50 -23.54
N ASN A 137 16.07 18.94 -22.79
CA ASN A 137 17.15 19.72 -22.19
C ASN A 137 18.09 20.32 -23.21
N LEU A 138 18.49 19.51 -24.18
CA LEU A 138 19.32 19.93 -25.33
C LEU A 138 18.85 19.20 -26.58
N ASN A 139 18.87 19.90 -27.69
CA ASN A 139 18.59 19.36 -29.01
C ASN A 139 19.47 20.04 -30.06
N LEU A 140 20.62 19.42 -30.32
CA LEU A 140 21.64 19.87 -31.28
C LEU A 140 21.69 18.86 -32.43
N SER A 141 22.37 19.22 -33.53
CA SER A 141 22.44 18.36 -34.74
C SER A 141 22.98 16.94 -34.48
N ASN A 142 23.88 16.77 -33.51
CA ASN A 142 24.52 15.49 -33.18
C ASN A 142 24.42 15.12 -31.71
N PHE A 143 23.61 15.84 -30.94
CA PHE A 143 23.42 15.59 -29.52
C PHE A 143 21.98 15.95 -29.07
N SER A 144 21.30 15.02 -28.47
CA SER A 144 20.01 15.30 -27.80
C SER A 144 19.97 14.74 -26.38
N TRP A 145 19.35 15.48 -25.50
CA TRP A 145 19.12 15.05 -24.11
C TRP A 145 17.71 15.42 -23.68
N ASN A 146 16.94 14.39 -23.32
CA ASN A 146 15.59 14.52 -22.83
C ASN A 146 15.48 13.91 -21.42
N THR A 147 14.68 14.54 -20.57
CA THR A 147 14.38 14.04 -19.21
C THR A 147 12.88 13.99 -19.02
N THR A 148 12.40 12.89 -18.45
CA THR A 148 11.04 12.75 -17.95
C THR A 148 11.09 12.48 -16.44
N ILE A 149 10.37 13.27 -15.66
CA ILE A 149 10.21 13.08 -14.23
C ILE A 149 8.75 12.77 -13.96
N SER A 150 8.49 11.65 -13.29
CA SER A 150 7.14 11.27 -12.84
C SER A 150 7.08 11.25 -11.32
N LEU A 151 5.95 11.68 -10.79
CA LEU A 151 5.66 11.71 -9.36
C LEU A 151 4.20 11.34 -9.14
N GLY A 152 3.92 10.44 -8.23
CA GLY A 152 2.57 10.03 -7.84
C GLY A 152 2.42 10.04 -6.33
N HIS A 153 1.24 10.47 -5.88
CA HIS A 153 0.80 10.37 -4.50
C HIS A 153 -0.58 9.72 -4.46
N ASN A 154 -0.77 8.73 -3.60
CA ASN A 154 -2.07 8.08 -3.36
C ASN A 154 -2.39 8.08 -1.87
N LYS A 155 -3.62 8.43 -1.54
CA LYS A 155 -4.20 8.25 -0.20
C LYS A 155 -5.31 7.23 -0.27
N ASN A 156 -5.07 6.06 0.31
CA ASN A 156 -6.08 5.03 0.52
C ASN A 156 -6.88 5.31 1.79
N THR A 157 -8.19 5.07 1.79
CA THR A 157 -9.05 5.19 2.97
C THR A 157 -10.14 4.12 2.93
N LEU A 158 -10.19 3.30 3.96
CA LEU A 158 -11.27 2.36 4.20
C LEU A 158 -12.50 3.11 4.69
N LEU A 159 -13.60 3.06 3.94
CA LEU A 159 -14.83 3.80 4.24
C LEU A 159 -15.85 2.95 5.02
N ARG A 160 -15.86 1.65 4.78
CA ARG A 160 -16.76 0.68 5.42
C ARG A 160 -16.11 -0.70 5.42
N TYR A 161 -16.33 -1.45 6.50
CA TYR A 161 -15.86 -2.81 6.64
C TYR A 161 -16.89 -3.62 7.48
N ASP A 162 -17.68 -4.46 6.82
CA ASP A 162 -18.67 -5.41 7.42
C ASP A 162 -19.47 -4.90 8.63
N GLY A 163 -19.85 -3.63 8.65
CA GLY A 163 -20.57 -3.05 9.78
C GLY A 163 -19.75 -2.89 11.08
N VAL A 164 -18.49 -3.26 11.08
CA VAL A 164 -17.55 -3.04 12.19
C VAL A 164 -16.65 -1.84 11.91
N GLN A 165 -16.18 -1.18 12.96
CA GLN A 165 -15.27 -0.04 12.85
C GLN A 165 -13.82 -0.48 12.75
N THR A 166 -13.48 -1.60 13.37
CA THR A 166 -12.11 -2.09 13.50
C THR A 166 -12.10 -3.61 13.46
N GLN A 167 -11.16 -4.17 12.71
CA GLN A 167 -10.87 -5.60 12.71
C GLN A 167 -9.36 -5.82 12.71
N GLU A 168 -8.87 -6.58 13.68
CA GLU A 168 -7.51 -7.08 13.72
C GLU A 168 -7.35 -8.21 12.70
N VAL A 169 -6.21 -8.21 12.01
CA VAL A 169 -5.90 -9.22 10.99
C VAL A 169 -4.59 -9.89 11.35
N SER A 170 -4.47 -11.15 11.01
CA SER A 170 -3.23 -11.90 11.21
C SER A 170 -2.01 -11.20 10.58
N GLY A 171 -0.87 -11.29 11.22
CA GLY A 171 0.40 -10.79 10.68
C GLY A 171 0.69 -9.31 10.93
N ASN A 172 0.30 -8.78 12.08
CA ASN A 172 0.57 -7.40 12.50
C ASN A 172 -0.19 -6.32 11.73
N TRP A 173 -1.39 -6.62 11.25
CA TRP A 173 -2.24 -5.70 10.50
C TRP A 173 -3.56 -5.41 11.21
N ILE A 174 -4.11 -4.24 10.92
CA ILE A 174 -5.46 -3.86 11.36
C ILE A 174 -6.19 -3.14 10.22
N HIS A 175 -7.46 -3.48 10.04
CA HIS A 175 -8.39 -2.73 9.21
C HIS A 175 -9.23 -1.84 10.11
N GLN A 176 -9.15 -0.54 9.91
CA GLN A 176 -9.92 0.44 10.67
C GLN A 176 -10.56 1.46 9.73
N VAL A 177 -11.88 1.61 9.87
CA VAL A 177 -12.64 2.61 9.08
C VAL A 177 -12.09 4.02 9.34
N GLY A 178 -11.90 4.77 8.27
CA GLY A 178 -11.31 6.12 8.30
C GLY A 178 -9.80 6.16 8.05
N TYR A 179 -9.11 5.02 8.03
CA TYR A 179 -7.67 4.90 7.81
C TYR A 179 -7.33 4.13 6.54
N ALA A 180 -6.07 4.02 6.20
CA ALA A 180 -5.64 3.16 5.09
C ALA A 180 -6.00 1.70 5.36
N TYR A 181 -6.26 0.94 4.29
CA TYR A 181 -6.63 -0.48 4.42
C TYR A 181 -5.54 -1.29 5.14
N ASN A 182 -4.29 -1.04 4.79
CA ASN A 182 -3.14 -1.71 5.40
C ASN A 182 -2.49 -0.79 6.45
N MET A 183 -2.83 -0.99 7.71
CA MET A 183 -2.19 -0.32 8.85
C MET A 183 -1.49 -1.33 9.72
N TYR A 184 -0.27 -1.01 10.15
CA TYR A 184 0.44 -1.85 11.11
C TYR A 184 -0.23 -1.82 12.47
N TYR A 185 -0.33 -3.00 13.09
CA TYR A 185 -0.88 -3.20 14.42
C TYR A 185 0.03 -4.13 15.20
N MET A 186 0.83 -3.60 16.11
CA MET A 186 1.86 -4.35 16.80
C MET A 186 2.23 -3.74 18.14
N ALA A 187 2.83 -4.57 19.00
CA ALA A 187 3.48 -4.10 20.20
C ALA A 187 4.75 -3.29 19.84
N GLU A 188 5.00 -2.22 20.58
CA GLU A 188 6.17 -1.36 20.33
C GLU A 188 7.31 -1.70 21.28
N TYR A 189 8.44 -2.01 20.68
CA TYR A 189 9.71 -2.15 21.39
C TYR A 189 10.24 -0.79 21.84
N ALA A 190 10.61 -0.67 23.11
CA ALA A 190 11.07 0.56 23.73
C ALA A 190 12.59 0.55 24.06
N GLY A 191 13.28 -0.51 23.70
CA GLY A 191 14.71 -0.65 23.99
C GLY A 191 15.01 -1.79 24.97
N VAL A 192 16.13 -1.70 25.65
CA VAL A 192 16.60 -2.67 26.64
C VAL A 192 16.63 -2.02 28.02
N ASP A 193 16.17 -2.73 29.02
CA ASP A 193 16.32 -2.33 30.41
C ASP A 193 17.83 -2.29 30.75
N PRO A 194 18.40 -1.12 31.07
CA PRO A 194 19.84 -1.01 31.30
C PRO A 194 20.32 -1.79 32.55
N LYS A 195 19.42 -2.14 33.47
CA LYS A 195 19.77 -2.90 34.68
C LYS A 195 19.81 -4.40 34.42
N THR A 196 18.83 -4.90 33.69
CA THR A 196 18.59 -6.35 33.59
C THR A 196 18.91 -6.95 32.21
N GLY A 197 19.12 -6.11 31.19
CA GLY A 197 19.30 -6.56 29.79
C GLY A 197 18.05 -7.10 29.12
N LYS A 198 16.89 -7.03 29.78
CA LYS A 198 15.63 -7.52 29.22
C LYS A 198 15.05 -6.50 28.23
N ALA A 199 14.46 -7.02 27.15
CA ALA A 199 13.69 -6.19 26.22
C ALA A 199 12.54 -5.46 26.96
N GLN A 200 12.38 -4.18 26.66
CA GLN A 200 11.29 -3.35 27.16
C GLN A 200 10.32 -3.01 26.04
N TYR A 201 9.06 -2.97 26.40
CA TYR A 201 7.94 -2.64 25.53
C TYR A 201 7.07 -1.58 26.17
N TYR A 202 6.34 -0.81 25.35
CA TYR A 202 5.27 0.04 25.85
C TYR A 202 4.02 -0.80 26.15
N THR A 203 3.34 -0.53 27.26
CA THR A 203 2.12 -1.24 27.62
C THR A 203 0.99 -0.99 26.66
N ASN A 204 0.89 0.25 26.14
CA ASN A 204 -0.12 0.69 25.18
C ASN A 204 -1.58 0.38 25.59
N GLU A 205 -1.85 0.29 26.87
CA GLU A 205 -3.24 0.22 27.35
C GLU A 205 -3.96 1.54 27.06
N LEU A 206 -5.21 1.45 26.63
CA LEU A 206 -6.02 2.63 26.38
C LEU A 206 -6.62 3.14 27.70
N ASP A 207 -6.43 4.41 27.99
CA ASP A 207 -7.15 5.10 29.05
C ASP A 207 -8.62 5.37 28.67
N ALA A 208 -9.42 5.84 29.61
CA ALA A 208 -10.83 6.17 29.38
C ALA A 208 -11.03 7.31 28.36
N LYS A 209 -9.99 8.06 28.02
CA LYS A 209 -9.99 9.14 27.02
C LYS A 209 -9.47 8.67 25.65
N GLY A 210 -9.06 7.41 25.52
CA GLY A 210 -8.52 6.85 24.29
C GLY A 210 -7.04 7.14 24.05
N ASN A 211 -6.27 7.61 25.06
CA ASN A 211 -4.84 7.76 24.95
C ASN A 211 -4.13 6.46 25.31
N TYR A 212 -3.03 6.18 24.65
CA TYR A 212 -2.17 5.03 24.94
C TYR A 212 -1.28 5.31 26.17
N ASP A 213 -1.30 4.38 27.13
CA ASP A 213 -0.32 4.36 28.23
C ASP A 213 1.08 4.05 27.67
N ARG A 214 2.04 4.92 27.96
CA ARG A 214 3.43 4.77 27.51
C ARG A 214 4.35 4.28 28.61
N SER A 215 3.83 3.65 29.66
CA SER A 215 4.63 2.99 30.67
C SER A 215 5.37 1.80 30.09
N LEU A 216 6.52 1.47 30.68
CA LEU A 216 7.40 0.41 30.18
C LEU A 216 7.17 -0.88 30.94
N THR A 217 7.23 -2.00 30.23
CA THR A 217 7.20 -3.34 30.79
C THR A 217 8.26 -4.22 30.14
N THR A 218 8.85 -5.12 30.93
CA THR A 218 9.70 -6.21 30.43
C THR A 218 8.90 -7.50 30.20
N ASP A 219 7.61 -7.48 30.54
CA ASP A 219 6.69 -8.59 30.31
C ASP A 219 5.95 -8.37 28.98
N HIS A 220 6.34 -9.10 27.96
CA HIS A 220 5.79 -9.00 26.62
C HIS A 220 4.26 -9.29 26.59
N THR A 221 3.74 -10.09 27.55
CA THR A 221 2.29 -10.39 27.61
C THR A 221 1.46 -9.17 28.00
N LYS A 222 2.09 -8.18 28.65
CA LYS A 222 1.47 -6.89 29.02
C LYS A 222 1.61 -5.82 27.94
N ALA A 223 2.45 -6.07 26.92
CA ALA A 223 2.60 -5.16 25.79
C ALA A 223 1.43 -5.31 24.83
N LYS A 224 0.49 -4.36 24.88
CA LYS A 224 -0.66 -4.38 23.95
C LYS A 224 -0.22 -3.87 22.59
N PRO A 225 -0.69 -4.50 21.50
CA PRO A 225 -0.49 -3.94 20.17
C PRO A 225 -1.30 -2.65 20.01
N ARG A 226 -0.78 -1.73 19.21
CA ARG A 226 -1.51 -0.53 18.79
C ARG A 226 -1.37 -0.31 17.30
N ARG A 227 -2.27 0.48 16.70
CA ARG A 227 -2.11 0.96 15.34
C ARG A 227 -0.94 1.94 15.28
N ILE A 228 -0.06 1.75 14.31
CA ILE A 228 1.12 2.59 14.09
C ILE A 228 0.77 3.63 13.03
N ASP A 229 0.49 4.86 13.45
CA ASP A 229 0.02 5.94 12.58
C ASP A 229 1.15 6.70 11.87
N ASP A 230 2.32 6.73 12.46
CA ASP A 230 3.51 7.47 11.98
C ASP A 230 4.38 6.67 11.00
N LYS A 231 4.03 5.42 10.74
CA LYS A 231 4.77 4.53 9.82
C LYS A 231 3.81 3.84 8.85
N PRO A 232 3.30 4.58 7.87
CA PRO A 232 2.38 4.01 6.89
C PRO A 232 3.07 2.93 6.05
N PHE A 233 2.33 1.90 5.67
CA PHE A 233 2.79 0.92 4.70
C PHE A 233 2.90 1.54 3.30
N ASP A 234 1.88 2.29 2.90
CA ASP A 234 1.85 2.91 1.58
C ASP A 234 2.86 4.07 1.52
N PRO A 235 3.69 4.14 0.48
CA PRO A 235 4.60 5.26 0.30
C PRO A 235 3.84 6.56 0.08
N VAL A 236 4.38 7.65 0.63
CA VAL A 236 3.82 8.99 0.45
C VAL A 236 3.99 9.47 -0.98
N VAL A 237 5.15 9.18 -1.58
CA VAL A 237 5.48 9.56 -2.96
C VAL A 237 6.20 8.42 -3.66
N THR A 238 5.77 8.13 -4.88
CA THR A 238 6.45 7.21 -5.79
C THR A 238 6.72 7.91 -7.12
N GLY A 239 7.74 7.45 -7.84
CA GLY A 239 8.00 8.01 -9.14
C GLY A 239 9.30 7.54 -9.77
N GLY A 240 9.71 8.26 -10.82
CA GLY A 240 10.93 7.96 -11.52
C GLY A 240 11.49 9.14 -12.30
N ILE A 241 12.75 9.04 -12.65
CA ILE A 241 13.46 9.97 -13.52
C ILE A 241 14.04 9.16 -14.66
N ILE A 242 13.60 9.44 -15.88
CA ILE A 242 14.07 8.81 -17.10
C ILE A 242 14.91 9.85 -17.84
N ASN A 243 16.14 9.48 -18.21
CA ASN A 243 16.99 10.28 -19.08
C ASN A 243 17.29 9.50 -20.35
N SER A 244 17.17 10.19 -21.48
CA SER A 244 17.53 9.70 -22.80
C SER A 244 18.51 10.66 -23.43
N ILE A 245 19.70 10.16 -23.74
CA ILE A 245 20.80 10.92 -24.33
C ILE A 245 21.20 10.21 -25.60
N THR A 246 21.21 10.94 -26.73
CA THR A 246 21.74 10.47 -28.01
C THR A 246 22.93 11.32 -28.37
N TRP A 247 24.06 10.72 -28.70
CA TRP A 247 25.27 11.38 -29.14
C TRP A 247 25.86 10.66 -30.37
N GLY A 248 25.64 11.21 -31.54
CA GLY A 248 26.00 10.55 -32.78
C GLY A 248 25.37 9.17 -32.90
N PRO A 249 26.15 8.09 -33.04
CA PRO A 249 25.63 6.73 -33.12
C PRO A 249 25.37 6.07 -31.75
N VAL A 250 25.54 6.79 -30.63
CA VAL A 250 25.44 6.24 -29.27
C VAL A 250 24.18 6.74 -28.60
N ASP A 251 23.38 5.81 -28.07
CA ASP A 251 22.21 6.07 -27.23
C ASP A 251 22.45 5.58 -25.81
N LEU A 252 22.19 6.45 -24.82
CA LEU A 252 22.21 6.13 -23.41
C LEU A 252 20.84 6.42 -22.80
N ASN A 253 20.20 5.39 -22.27
CA ASN A 253 18.94 5.50 -21.54
C ASN A 253 19.12 4.94 -20.13
N PHE A 254 18.72 5.71 -19.11
CA PHE A 254 18.71 5.22 -17.74
C PHE A 254 17.49 5.73 -16.98
N THR A 255 17.01 4.90 -16.07
CA THR A 255 15.85 5.17 -15.23
C THR A 255 16.24 5.03 -13.77
N LEU A 256 15.91 6.05 -12.98
CA LEU A 256 15.95 6.00 -11.51
C LEU A 256 14.51 5.92 -11.02
N SER A 257 14.19 4.87 -10.27
CA SER A 257 12.89 4.74 -9.60
C SER A 257 13.03 5.06 -8.12
N TYR A 258 12.03 5.72 -7.55
CA TYR A 258 12.01 6.04 -6.13
C TYR A 258 10.65 5.79 -5.49
N SER A 259 10.69 5.41 -4.22
CA SER A 259 9.54 5.23 -3.35
C SER A 259 9.89 5.78 -1.97
N LEU A 260 9.20 6.80 -1.51
CA LEU A 260 9.55 7.57 -0.33
C LEU A 260 8.40 7.56 0.69
N GLY A 261 8.75 7.47 1.98
CA GLY A 261 7.80 7.60 3.09
C GLY A 261 6.98 6.35 3.41
N GLY A 262 7.20 5.23 2.69
CA GLY A 262 6.64 3.94 3.04
C GLY A 262 7.54 3.16 4.01
N TYR A 263 6.93 2.34 4.86
CA TYR A 263 7.63 1.48 5.79
C TYR A 263 7.31 0.01 5.52
N LEU A 264 8.33 -0.82 5.57
CA LEU A 264 8.18 -2.27 5.45
C LEU A 264 8.48 -2.92 6.79
N PHE A 265 7.67 -3.88 7.17
CA PHE A 265 8.00 -4.73 8.31
C PHE A 265 9.09 -5.72 7.87
N ASP A 266 10.25 -5.62 8.50
CA ASP A 266 11.37 -6.49 8.20
C ASP A 266 11.30 -7.76 9.05
N TYR A 267 10.91 -8.86 8.44
CA TYR A 267 10.86 -10.18 9.06
C TYR A 267 12.23 -10.82 9.25
N ALA A 268 13.21 -10.49 8.42
CA ALA A 268 14.50 -11.11 8.42
C ALA A 268 15.25 -10.93 9.76
N PRO A 269 15.25 -9.74 10.39
CA PRO A 269 15.84 -9.58 11.71
C PRO A 269 15.22 -10.45 12.81
N GLY A 270 13.93 -10.71 12.74
CA GLY A 270 13.25 -11.61 13.69
C GLY A 270 13.78 -13.03 13.66
N LEU A 271 14.19 -13.50 12.49
CA LEU A 271 14.76 -14.83 12.31
C LEU A 271 16.22 -14.94 12.81
N HIS A 272 16.93 -13.81 12.92
CA HIS A 272 18.35 -13.76 13.23
C HIS A 272 18.65 -13.19 14.62
N LYS A 273 17.64 -12.63 15.30
CA LYS A 273 17.88 -11.72 16.43
C LYS A 273 18.31 -12.34 17.72
N ASP A 274 17.94 -13.57 18.00
CA ASP A 274 17.87 -13.89 19.41
C ASP A 274 19.03 -14.70 19.96
N GLY A 275 20.03 -15.05 19.13
CA GLY A 275 20.92 -16.12 19.62
C GLY A 275 20.02 -17.26 20.16
N ASN A 276 18.72 -17.22 19.85
CA ASN A 276 17.73 -18.16 20.30
C ASN A 276 17.96 -19.48 19.58
N THR A 277 17.96 -20.48 20.33
CA THR A 277 18.32 -21.86 20.07
C THR A 277 17.59 -22.52 18.90
N GLU A 278 16.57 -21.91 18.34
CA GLU A 278 15.81 -22.51 17.25
C GLU A 278 16.42 -22.28 15.84
N VAL A 279 17.34 -21.32 15.70
CA VAL A 279 18.00 -21.03 14.43
C VAL A 279 19.53 -21.02 14.60
N LEU A 280 20.04 -22.12 15.11
CA LEU A 280 21.41 -22.32 15.57
C LEU A 280 22.54 -22.09 14.55
N ASN A 281 22.23 -21.88 13.26
CA ASN A 281 23.24 -21.82 12.20
C ASN A 281 23.20 -20.53 11.37
N LEU A 282 22.48 -19.49 11.81
CA LEU A 282 22.44 -18.24 11.08
C LEU A 282 23.40 -17.21 11.70
N ALA A 283 24.28 -16.67 10.88
CA ALA A 283 25.15 -15.58 11.29
C ALA A 283 24.33 -14.31 11.55
N ILE A 284 24.69 -13.57 12.59
CA ILE A 284 24.10 -12.25 12.86
C ILE A 284 24.41 -11.35 11.67
N PRO A 285 23.40 -10.74 11.02
CA PRO A 285 23.62 -9.84 9.90
C PRO A 285 24.57 -8.70 10.28
N LYS A 286 25.47 -8.34 9.39
CA LYS A 286 26.51 -7.30 9.61
C LYS A 286 25.92 -5.92 9.98
N MET A 287 24.63 -5.69 9.66
CA MET A 287 23.91 -4.46 10.03
C MET A 287 23.70 -4.32 11.56
N TYR A 288 23.77 -5.40 12.31
CA TYR A 288 23.68 -5.38 13.77
C TYR A 288 25.10 -5.27 14.38
N ASP A 289 25.34 -4.16 15.03
CA ASP A 289 26.60 -3.93 15.74
C ASP A 289 26.55 -4.63 17.10
N ILE A 290 27.24 -5.79 17.19
CA ILE A 290 27.37 -6.55 18.44
C ILE A 290 28.00 -5.73 19.59
N ASN A 291 28.71 -4.65 19.29
CA ASN A 291 29.29 -3.79 20.31
C ASN A 291 28.24 -2.85 20.95
N LYS A 292 27.09 -2.67 20.28
CA LYS A 292 25.94 -1.93 20.81
C LYS A 292 24.91 -2.82 21.52
N MET A 293 25.14 -4.12 21.59
CA MET A 293 24.30 -5.00 22.38
C MET A 293 24.59 -4.84 23.87
N TRP A 294 23.55 -4.96 24.67
CA TRP A 294 23.70 -4.95 26.13
C TRP A 294 24.55 -6.12 26.58
N LYS A 295 25.57 -5.87 27.43
CA LYS A 295 26.50 -6.86 27.97
C LYS A 295 26.58 -6.83 29.48
N LYS A 296 26.32 -5.68 30.08
CA LYS A 296 26.43 -5.46 31.54
C LYS A 296 25.51 -4.34 31.98
N GLU A 297 25.25 -4.25 33.26
CA GLU A 297 24.48 -3.17 33.86
C GLU A 297 25.03 -1.79 33.47
N GLY A 298 24.12 -0.93 33.00
CA GLY A 298 24.43 0.41 32.51
C GLY A 298 24.61 0.54 31.00
N ASP A 299 24.72 -0.56 30.25
CA ASP A 299 24.68 -0.52 28.78
C ASP A 299 23.25 -0.19 28.29
N ARG A 300 23.15 0.54 27.15
CA ARG A 300 21.86 0.96 26.56
C ARG A 300 21.78 0.51 25.11
#